data_53611d0fafa1886cdfc0d47863fdd4fb
#
_entry.id   53611d0fafa1886cdfc0d47863fdd4fb
#
_cell.length_a   1.000
_cell.length_b   1.000
_cell.length_c   1.000
_cell.angle_alpha   90.00
_cell.angle_beta   90.00
_cell.angle_gamma   90.00
#
_symmetry.space_group_name_H-M   'P 1'
#
loop_
_entity.id
_entity.type
_entity.pdbx_description
1 polymer ?
#
loop_
_entity_poly.entity_id
_entity_poly.type
_entity_poly.pdbx_seq_one_letter_code
_entity_poly.pdbx_strand_id
1 'polypeptide(L)'
;MKNRFWRTLTLLRTALLPLAIALLCTTSPGVVSAAAVLQDVASYRLVDDWPRYPSDMVFEMGTGIAADAEGIIYTISRDVDHWAAHPLAMTRYRGSGTIARWDRRGRFLGTFADDQEFIGPHSIYVDPNGFVWVADREGHQIVKLTPEGEEVFSLGEYGRFGNDEGHFNGPTGVAFLPDGRFVVSDGYWNSRLVWFDEDGNYLKEVGELGNGPGQLAAVHSVALDPDGNLIVGNVCGTALHPYVTAPGQIAPERLRPMPNCQSRFDVFTAEGEYVGVYEPVPEPGLPLSVAVYGDRVYLSVTGAARGRQDLVIVDAGTGEVVDRISSANVYVHQMAMDPNGDIYIASVYPEHGGEERGIEGPSFVRWARSRR
;
A
#
# COMPACT_ATOMS: atom_id res chain seq x y z
N MET A 1 45.83 45.93 7.76
CA MET A 1 46.30 46.50 9.03
C MET A 1 45.89 45.48 10.09
N LYS A 2 46.88 44.67 10.54
CA LYS A 2 47.59 44.77 11.83
C LYS A 2 46.58 44.70 13.00
N ASN A 3 46.61 43.82 14.00
CA ASN A 3 47.63 43.06 14.71
C ASN A 3 46.88 42.19 15.74
N ARG A 4 47.32 40.97 15.99
CA ARG A 4 48.26 40.42 16.97
C ARG A 4 47.66 40.10 18.37
N PHE A 5 47.69 38.80 18.68
CA PHE A 5 48.41 38.09 19.79
C PHE A 5 48.18 38.62 21.22
N TRP A 6 47.86 37.69 22.13
CA TRP A 6 48.72 37.27 23.22
C TRP A 6 48.28 35.97 23.89
N ARG A 7 49.24 35.07 24.06
CA ARG A 7 49.22 33.87 24.90
C ARG A 7 49.48 34.26 26.35
N THR A 8 48.98 33.51 27.33
CA THR A 8 49.70 33.32 28.60
C THR A 8 49.43 31.92 29.14
N LEU A 9 50.50 31.14 29.24
CA LEU A 9 50.69 29.93 30.04
C LEU A 9 50.84 30.32 31.50
N THR A 10 50.29 29.54 32.43
CA THR A 10 50.92 29.43 33.80
C THR A 10 50.69 28.00 34.32
N LEU A 11 51.81 27.53 34.86
CA LEU A 11 52.17 26.18 35.30
C LEU A 11 51.70 25.84 36.72
N LEU A 12 51.48 24.54 36.90
CA LEU A 12 51.73 23.65 38.06
C LEU A 12 51.44 24.11 39.51
N ARG A 13 50.61 23.26 40.16
CA ARG A 13 51.04 22.70 41.47
C ARG A 13 50.46 21.31 41.70
N THR A 14 51.32 20.36 41.87
CA THR A 14 51.16 18.98 42.37
C THR A 14 50.78 18.98 43.84
N ALA A 15 49.74 18.16 44.17
CA ALA A 15 49.59 17.64 45.53
C ALA A 15 49.15 16.19 45.47
N LEU A 16 50.02 15.30 45.89
CA LEU A 16 49.77 13.88 46.18
C LEU A 16 49.04 13.75 47.49
N LEU A 17 47.99 12.96 47.56
CA LEU A 17 47.51 12.29 48.77
C LEU A 17 46.65 11.04 48.37
N PRO A 18 46.41 10.08 49.27
CA PRO A 18 46.69 8.67 48.99
C PRO A 18 45.48 7.83 48.59
N LEU A 19 45.82 6.68 48.04
CA LEU A 19 45.02 5.55 47.66
C LEU A 19 44.07 5.07 48.77
N ALA A 20 42.77 5.15 48.58
CA ALA A 20 41.76 4.30 49.24
C ALA A 20 41.08 3.47 48.16
N ILE A 21 41.41 2.19 48.09
CA ILE A 21 40.76 1.22 47.24
C ILE A 21 39.39 0.92 47.83
N ALA A 22 38.35 1.54 47.32
CA ALA A 22 36.99 1.11 47.54
C ALA A 22 36.58 0.20 46.36
N LEU A 23 36.43 -1.08 46.68
CA LEU A 23 35.92 -2.09 45.78
C LEU A 23 34.44 -1.81 45.55
N LEU A 24 34.12 -0.98 44.56
CA LEU A 24 32.75 -0.81 44.10
C LEU A 24 32.43 -1.95 43.10
N CYS A 25 31.63 -2.92 43.56
CA CYS A 25 30.93 -3.81 42.68
C CYS A 25 30.04 -2.98 41.76
N THR A 26 30.52 -2.67 40.56
CA THR A 26 29.66 -2.19 39.48
C THR A 26 28.90 -3.39 38.93
N THR A 27 27.65 -3.54 39.37
CA THR A 27 26.69 -4.31 38.62
C THR A 27 26.54 -3.61 37.27
N SER A 28 27.11 -4.20 36.22
CA SER A 28 26.86 -3.79 34.85
C SER A 28 25.35 -3.82 34.61
N PRO A 29 24.76 -2.75 34.09
CA PRO A 29 23.38 -2.88 33.58
C PRO A 29 23.42 -3.96 32.53
N GLY A 30 22.64 -5.02 32.75
CA GLY A 30 22.50 -6.11 31.80
C GLY A 30 22.12 -5.52 30.44
N VAL A 31 22.92 -5.82 29.43
CA VAL A 31 22.57 -5.59 28.04
C VAL A 31 21.35 -6.45 27.82
N VAL A 32 20.16 -5.84 27.86
CA VAL A 32 18.93 -6.48 27.41
C VAL A 32 19.17 -6.75 25.94
N SER A 33 19.35 -8.02 25.59
CA SER A 33 19.58 -8.46 24.23
C SER A 33 18.43 -7.95 23.37
N ALA A 34 18.71 -7.21 22.31
CA ALA A 34 17.72 -6.78 21.33
C ALA A 34 16.87 -7.95 20.78
N ALA A 35 17.40 -9.19 20.88
CA ALA A 35 16.67 -10.42 20.57
C ALA A 35 15.55 -10.74 21.57
N ALA A 36 15.63 -10.29 22.83
CA ALA A 36 14.57 -10.51 23.82
C ALA A 36 13.38 -9.55 23.65
N VAL A 37 13.63 -8.35 23.10
CA VAL A 37 12.56 -7.39 22.78
C VAL A 37 11.79 -7.81 21.53
N LEU A 38 12.41 -8.52 20.60
CA LEU A 38 11.77 -9.00 19.37
C LEU A 38 10.92 -10.27 19.57
N GLN A 39 11.09 -11.00 20.65
CA GLN A 39 10.32 -12.23 20.93
C GLN A 39 8.90 -11.98 21.47
N ASP A 40 8.59 -10.77 21.92
CA ASP A 40 7.26 -10.45 22.48
C ASP A 40 6.27 -9.85 21.47
N VAL A 41 6.61 -9.73 20.19
CA VAL A 41 5.82 -9.00 19.17
C VAL A 41 5.44 -9.84 17.95
N ALA A 42 5.55 -11.16 17.99
CA ALA A 42 4.98 -12.01 16.93
C ALA A 42 3.45 -11.93 16.96
N SER A 43 2.93 -10.82 16.41
CA SER A 43 1.50 -10.48 16.49
C SER A 43 0.66 -11.28 15.51
N TYR A 44 1.26 -11.93 14.52
CA TYR A 44 0.53 -12.56 13.43
C TYR A 44 1.10 -13.94 13.06
N ARG A 45 0.23 -14.83 12.58
CA ARG A 45 0.60 -16.10 11.98
C ARG A 45 -0.12 -16.30 10.66
N LEU A 46 0.57 -16.83 9.66
CA LEU A 46 -0.04 -17.25 8.41
C LEU A 46 -1.09 -18.34 8.67
N VAL A 47 -2.23 -18.22 8.03
CA VAL A 47 -3.31 -19.22 8.09
C VAL A 47 -3.22 -20.08 6.84
N ASP A 48 -2.86 -21.35 7.04
CA ASP A 48 -2.88 -22.34 5.97
C ASP A 48 -4.34 -22.56 5.51
N ASP A 49 -4.51 -22.90 4.23
CA ASP A 49 -5.81 -23.19 3.61
C ASP A 49 -6.83 -22.04 3.66
N TRP A 50 -6.35 -20.80 3.56
CA TRP A 50 -7.21 -19.65 3.36
C TRP A 50 -6.84 -18.93 2.06
N PRO A 51 -7.80 -18.61 1.16
CA PRO A 51 -9.20 -19.08 1.16
C PRO A 51 -9.33 -20.52 0.67
N ARG A 52 -10.48 -21.16 0.93
CA ARG A 52 -10.78 -22.50 0.41
C ARG A 52 -11.44 -22.37 -0.95
N TYR A 53 -10.64 -22.46 -1.98
CA TYR A 53 -11.09 -22.32 -3.35
C TYR A 53 -12.09 -23.40 -3.75
N PRO A 54 -13.23 -23.04 -4.38
CA PRO A 54 -14.08 -24.02 -5.05
C PRO A 54 -13.29 -24.76 -6.14
N SER A 55 -13.52 -26.06 -6.29
CA SER A 55 -12.77 -26.89 -7.24
C SER A 55 -13.06 -26.59 -8.72
N ASP A 56 -14.14 -25.87 -8.99
CA ASP A 56 -14.63 -25.48 -10.30
C ASP A 56 -14.37 -23.99 -10.65
N MET A 57 -13.64 -23.28 -9.77
CA MET A 57 -13.26 -21.87 -9.99
C MET A 57 -11.74 -21.71 -9.95
N VAL A 58 -11.24 -20.85 -10.81
CA VAL A 58 -9.81 -20.47 -10.84
C VAL A 58 -9.70 -18.99 -10.47
N PHE A 59 -8.82 -18.71 -9.54
CA PHE A 59 -8.48 -17.35 -9.11
C PHE A 59 -6.99 -17.15 -9.40
N GLU A 60 -6.68 -16.54 -10.54
CA GLU A 60 -5.30 -16.51 -11.02
C GLU A 60 -4.50 -15.40 -10.38
N MET A 61 -4.82 -14.15 -10.63
CA MET A 61 -4.08 -13.01 -10.11
C MET A 61 -4.94 -12.22 -9.13
N GLY A 62 -4.62 -12.29 -7.85
CA GLY A 62 -5.29 -11.51 -6.83
C GLY A 62 -4.85 -10.05 -6.89
N THR A 63 -5.74 -9.15 -7.34
CA THR A 63 -5.40 -7.74 -7.45
C THR A 63 -5.93 -6.92 -6.30
N GLY A 64 -7.07 -7.30 -5.72
CA GLY A 64 -7.68 -6.54 -4.64
C GLY A 64 -8.29 -7.42 -3.56
N ILE A 65 -8.34 -6.89 -2.34
CA ILE A 65 -8.95 -7.53 -1.18
C ILE A 65 -9.50 -6.47 -0.22
N ALA A 66 -10.70 -6.71 0.29
CA ALA A 66 -11.36 -5.85 1.28
C ALA A 66 -12.09 -6.69 2.33
N ALA A 67 -12.38 -6.10 3.48
CA ALA A 67 -13.19 -6.70 4.52
C ALA A 67 -14.28 -5.71 4.95
N ASP A 68 -15.51 -6.20 5.15
CA ASP A 68 -16.59 -5.39 5.72
C ASP A 68 -16.64 -5.47 7.25
N ALA A 69 -17.55 -4.72 7.84
CA ALA A 69 -17.75 -4.66 9.29
C ALA A 69 -18.26 -5.99 9.88
N GLU A 70 -18.92 -6.83 9.09
CA GLU A 70 -19.43 -8.16 9.45
C GLU A 70 -18.33 -9.23 9.35
N GLY A 71 -17.22 -8.91 8.66
CA GLY A 71 -16.08 -9.79 8.43
C GLY A 71 -16.28 -10.70 7.23
N ILE A 72 -17.07 -10.28 6.27
CA ILE A 72 -17.04 -10.84 4.92
C ILE A 72 -15.83 -10.28 4.19
N ILE A 73 -15.11 -11.14 3.53
CA ILE A 73 -13.93 -10.78 2.77
C ILE A 73 -14.27 -10.79 1.28
N TYR A 74 -14.02 -9.68 0.63
CA TYR A 74 -14.18 -9.51 -0.81
C TYR A 74 -12.82 -9.62 -1.47
N THR A 75 -12.71 -10.42 -2.51
CA THR A 75 -11.50 -10.56 -3.31
C THR A 75 -11.81 -10.28 -4.77
N ILE A 76 -10.90 -9.64 -5.48
CA ILE A 76 -11.02 -9.46 -6.92
C ILE A 76 -9.76 -9.98 -7.61
N SER A 77 -9.94 -10.73 -8.70
CA SER A 77 -8.86 -11.35 -9.47
C SER A 77 -8.93 -10.97 -10.94
N ARG A 78 -7.80 -11.07 -11.62
CA ARG A 78 -7.68 -10.98 -13.08
C ARG A 78 -7.33 -12.33 -13.66
N ASP A 79 -7.70 -12.53 -14.92
CA ASP A 79 -7.29 -13.67 -15.73
C ASP A 79 -5.84 -13.49 -16.25
N VAL A 80 -4.97 -14.46 -16.00
CA VAL A 80 -3.53 -14.41 -16.32
C VAL A 80 -3.22 -14.83 -17.75
N ASP A 81 -4.03 -15.67 -18.37
CA ASP A 81 -3.77 -16.18 -19.73
C ASP A 81 -3.70 -15.05 -20.77
N HIS A 82 -4.43 -13.97 -20.54
CA HIS A 82 -4.34 -12.76 -21.35
C HIS A 82 -3.06 -11.95 -21.08
N TRP A 83 -2.46 -12.09 -19.91
CA TRP A 83 -1.26 -11.33 -19.52
C TRP A 83 0.03 -11.92 -20.08
N ALA A 84 0.10 -13.25 -20.15
CA ALA A 84 1.27 -13.97 -20.66
C ALA A 84 1.36 -13.91 -22.19
N ALA A 85 0.24 -13.78 -22.91
CA ALA A 85 0.19 -13.88 -24.36
C ALA A 85 0.58 -12.60 -25.11
N HIS A 86 0.53 -11.40 -24.47
CA HIS A 86 0.81 -10.15 -25.20
C HIS A 86 1.23 -8.99 -24.28
N PRO A 87 2.49 -8.50 -24.35
CA PRO A 87 2.91 -7.31 -23.61
C PRO A 87 2.20 -6.02 -24.05
N LEU A 88 1.46 -6.04 -25.16
CA LEU A 88 0.60 -4.96 -25.63
C LEU A 88 -0.89 -5.20 -25.36
N ALA A 89 -1.25 -6.36 -24.89
CA ALA A 89 -2.67 -6.71 -24.61
C ALA A 89 -3.20 -6.18 -23.30
N MET A 90 -2.37 -5.53 -22.48
CA MET A 90 -2.85 -4.78 -21.31
C MET A 90 -3.90 -3.71 -21.64
N THR A 91 -4.06 -3.39 -22.91
CA THR A 91 -5.08 -2.47 -23.44
C THR A 91 -6.32 -3.16 -23.99
N ARG A 92 -6.39 -4.47 -23.99
CA ARG A 92 -7.52 -5.24 -24.53
C ARG A 92 -8.07 -6.26 -23.54
N TYR A 93 -7.83 -6.05 -22.27
CA TYR A 93 -8.41 -6.89 -21.23
C TYR A 93 -9.93 -6.81 -21.27
N ARG A 94 -10.54 -7.85 -21.74
CA ARG A 94 -11.91 -8.25 -21.40
C ARG A 94 -11.81 -9.52 -20.57
N GLY A 95 -11.06 -9.47 -19.50
CA GLY A 95 -11.09 -10.48 -18.47
C GLY A 95 -12.05 -10.00 -17.42
N SER A 96 -13.17 -10.62 -17.27
CA SER A 96 -14.09 -10.35 -16.18
C SER A 96 -13.38 -10.49 -14.86
N GLY A 97 -13.12 -9.36 -14.16
CA GLY A 97 -12.63 -9.39 -12.81
C GLY A 97 -13.67 -10.05 -11.90
N THR A 98 -13.44 -11.30 -11.52
CA THR A 98 -14.38 -11.99 -10.64
C THR A 98 -14.22 -11.45 -9.23
N ILE A 99 -15.29 -10.92 -8.67
CA ILE A 99 -15.37 -10.59 -7.26
C ILE A 99 -15.96 -11.80 -6.53
N ALA A 100 -15.22 -12.32 -5.53
CA ALA A 100 -15.68 -13.42 -4.70
C ALA A 100 -15.79 -12.99 -3.24
N ARG A 101 -16.74 -13.59 -2.52
CA ARG A 101 -16.95 -13.35 -1.10
C ARG A 101 -16.60 -14.59 -0.29
N TRP A 102 -15.98 -14.36 0.86
CA TRP A 102 -15.50 -15.38 1.77
C TRP A 102 -15.88 -15.04 3.20
N ASP A 103 -16.16 -16.05 4.03
CA ASP A 103 -16.15 -15.83 5.45
C ASP A 103 -14.70 -15.80 6.01
N ARG A 104 -14.54 -15.38 7.25
CA ARG A 104 -13.22 -15.34 7.92
C ARG A 104 -12.50 -16.69 7.94
N ARG A 105 -13.23 -17.81 7.85
CA ARG A 105 -12.66 -19.15 7.84
C ARG A 105 -12.26 -19.61 6.44
N GLY A 106 -12.45 -18.74 5.43
CA GLY A 106 -12.14 -19.03 4.04
C GLY A 106 -13.19 -19.86 3.32
N ARG A 107 -14.39 -19.97 3.86
CA ARG A 107 -15.50 -20.62 3.15
C ARG A 107 -16.01 -19.67 2.07
N PHE A 108 -16.10 -20.15 0.84
CA PHE A 108 -16.70 -19.44 -0.27
C PHE A 108 -18.19 -19.17 -0.03
N LEU A 109 -18.61 -17.94 -0.22
CA LEU A 109 -19.99 -17.49 -0.01
C LEU A 109 -20.73 -17.19 -1.33
N GLY A 110 -19.99 -17.20 -2.43
CA GLY A 110 -20.51 -16.89 -3.77
C GLY A 110 -19.71 -15.77 -4.45
N THR A 111 -19.99 -15.57 -5.71
CA THR A 111 -19.54 -14.42 -6.48
C THR A 111 -20.36 -13.18 -6.12
N PHE A 112 -19.93 -12.03 -6.59
CA PHE A 112 -20.56 -10.75 -6.26
C PHE A 112 -20.46 -9.81 -7.46
N ALA A 113 -21.54 -9.10 -7.75
CA ALA A 113 -21.65 -8.16 -8.86
C ALA A 113 -21.31 -8.80 -10.22
N ASP A 114 -21.90 -9.98 -10.48
CA ASP A 114 -21.59 -10.79 -11.67
C ASP A 114 -22.01 -10.12 -12.99
N ASP A 115 -22.88 -9.11 -12.93
CA ASP A 115 -23.33 -8.33 -14.07
C ASP A 115 -22.38 -7.15 -14.39
N GLN A 116 -21.35 -6.92 -13.56
CA GLN A 116 -20.37 -5.85 -13.76
C GLN A 116 -19.22 -6.32 -14.63
N GLU A 117 -18.85 -5.50 -15.62
CA GLU A 117 -17.67 -5.72 -16.44
C GLU A 117 -16.53 -4.80 -16.01
N PHE A 118 -15.38 -5.39 -15.65
CA PHE A 118 -14.14 -4.68 -15.38
C PHE A 118 -13.11 -5.04 -16.45
N ILE A 119 -12.36 -4.03 -16.95
CA ILE A 119 -11.30 -4.27 -17.94
C ILE A 119 -10.04 -4.76 -17.25
N GLY A 120 -9.64 -4.14 -16.17
CA GLY A 120 -8.45 -4.50 -15.43
C GLY A 120 -8.50 -4.01 -13.99
N PRO A 121 -9.36 -4.60 -13.15
CA PRO A 121 -9.56 -4.15 -11.79
C PRO A 121 -8.25 -4.21 -11.00
N HIS A 122 -7.97 -3.13 -10.28
CA HIS A 122 -6.73 -2.96 -9.52
C HIS A 122 -6.93 -3.23 -8.04
N SER A 123 -7.98 -2.70 -7.47
CA SER A 123 -8.23 -2.78 -6.04
C SER A 123 -9.72 -2.76 -5.72
N ILE A 124 -10.07 -3.22 -4.52
CA ILE A 124 -11.44 -3.26 -4.01
C ILE A 124 -11.46 -2.73 -2.58
N TYR A 125 -12.51 -2.02 -2.20
CA TYR A 125 -12.69 -1.43 -0.87
C TYR A 125 -14.13 -1.62 -0.41
N VAL A 126 -14.34 -1.57 0.91
CA VAL A 126 -15.67 -1.43 1.50
C VAL A 126 -15.67 -0.16 2.33
N ASP A 127 -16.62 0.74 2.07
CA ASP A 127 -16.75 1.97 2.82
C ASP A 127 -17.44 1.75 4.18
N PRO A 128 -17.44 2.74 5.10
CA PRO A 128 -18.06 2.59 6.41
C PRO A 128 -19.58 2.31 6.38
N ASN A 129 -20.25 2.54 5.25
CA ASN A 129 -21.67 2.29 5.05
C ASN A 129 -21.96 0.92 4.39
N GLY A 130 -20.89 0.14 4.08
CA GLY A 130 -20.98 -1.19 3.48
C GLY A 130 -21.06 -1.20 1.95
N PHE A 131 -20.91 -0.05 1.28
CA PHE A 131 -20.80 -0.03 -0.18
C PHE A 131 -19.46 -0.57 -0.62
N VAL A 132 -19.46 -1.35 -1.71
CA VAL A 132 -18.25 -1.94 -2.28
C VAL A 132 -17.76 -1.04 -3.43
N TRP A 133 -16.46 -0.75 -3.42
CA TRP A 133 -15.85 0.13 -4.41
C TRP A 133 -14.75 -0.61 -5.16
N VAL A 134 -14.73 -0.46 -6.47
CA VAL A 134 -13.69 -1.06 -7.34
C VAL A 134 -12.97 0.05 -8.10
N ALA A 135 -11.65 0.05 -8.03
CA ALA A 135 -10.83 0.83 -8.93
C ALA A 135 -10.46 -0.04 -10.14
N ASP A 136 -11.07 0.26 -11.29
CA ASP A 136 -10.76 -0.40 -12.56
C ASP A 136 -9.69 0.40 -13.31
N ARG A 137 -8.43 -0.03 -13.16
CA ARG A 137 -7.26 0.68 -13.69
C ARG A 137 -7.31 0.84 -15.20
N GLU A 138 -7.56 -0.26 -15.94
CA GLU A 138 -7.65 -0.25 -17.39
C GLU A 138 -9.03 0.18 -17.91
N GLY A 139 -10.06 0.07 -17.07
CA GLY A 139 -11.38 0.65 -17.32
C GLY A 139 -11.40 2.15 -17.11
N HIS A 140 -10.36 2.71 -16.45
CA HIS A 140 -10.25 4.13 -16.12
C HIS A 140 -11.43 4.65 -15.29
N GLN A 141 -11.97 3.78 -14.41
CA GLN A 141 -13.15 4.06 -13.61
C GLN A 141 -12.96 3.74 -12.13
N ILE A 142 -13.76 4.43 -11.32
CA ILE A 142 -14.08 4.02 -9.95
C ILE A 142 -15.57 3.67 -9.94
N VAL A 143 -15.90 2.45 -9.55
CA VAL A 143 -17.28 1.94 -9.51
C VAL A 143 -17.70 1.74 -8.07
N LYS A 144 -18.84 2.32 -7.68
CA LYS A 144 -19.49 2.13 -6.37
C LYS A 144 -20.68 1.20 -6.52
N LEU A 145 -20.70 0.16 -5.69
CA LEU A 145 -21.73 -0.89 -5.71
C LEU A 145 -22.46 -0.93 -4.36
N THR A 146 -23.74 -1.28 -4.38
CA THR A 146 -24.50 -1.58 -3.17
C THR A 146 -23.96 -2.83 -2.47
N PRO A 147 -24.32 -3.10 -1.20
CA PRO A 147 -23.99 -4.37 -0.54
C PRO A 147 -24.52 -5.61 -1.26
N GLU A 148 -25.52 -5.46 -2.12
CA GLU A 148 -26.09 -6.51 -2.96
C GLU A 148 -25.36 -6.70 -4.28
N GLY A 149 -24.53 -5.72 -4.70
CA GLY A 149 -23.73 -5.77 -5.93
C GLY A 149 -24.30 -4.97 -7.10
N GLU A 150 -25.34 -4.15 -6.87
CA GLU A 150 -25.90 -3.27 -7.88
C GLU A 150 -25.06 -1.97 -7.99
N GLU A 151 -24.85 -1.46 -9.20
CA GLU A 151 -24.14 -0.20 -9.40
C GLU A 151 -24.94 0.98 -8.86
N VAL A 152 -24.29 1.80 -8.02
CA VAL A 152 -24.82 3.08 -7.54
C VAL A 152 -24.44 4.19 -8.51
N PHE A 153 -23.15 4.28 -8.83
CA PHE A 153 -22.58 5.14 -9.85
C PHE A 153 -21.20 4.66 -10.26
N SER A 154 -20.73 5.14 -11.41
CA SER A 154 -19.32 5.05 -11.81
C SER A 154 -18.77 6.44 -12.13
N LEU A 155 -17.51 6.68 -11.73
CA LEU A 155 -16.74 7.87 -12.07
C LEU A 155 -15.73 7.52 -13.14
N GLY A 156 -15.47 8.46 -14.06
CA GLY A 156 -14.70 8.19 -15.27
C GLY A 156 -15.57 7.65 -16.41
N GLU A 157 -15.00 7.49 -17.60
CA GLU A 157 -15.67 6.93 -18.78
C GLU A 157 -15.03 5.58 -19.12
N TYR A 158 -15.86 4.51 -19.18
CA TYR A 158 -15.39 3.14 -19.38
C TYR A 158 -14.48 2.99 -20.60
N GLY A 159 -13.25 2.56 -20.36
CA GLY A 159 -12.22 2.36 -21.38
C GLY A 159 -11.64 3.63 -22.00
N ARG A 160 -11.98 4.81 -21.45
CA ARG A 160 -11.48 6.09 -21.92
C ARG A 160 -10.64 6.78 -20.84
N PHE A 161 -9.37 6.98 -21.15
CA PHE A 161 -8.47 7.69 -20.25
C PHE A 161 -8.49 9.20 -20.48
N GLY A 162 -8.15 9.96 -19.43
CA GLY A 162 -8.00 11.41 -19.46
C GLY A 162 -7.44 11.92 -18.15
N ASN A 163 -7.31 13.24 -18.06
CA ASN A 163 -6.78 13.93 -16.88
C ASN A 163 -7.58 15.17 -16.48
N ASP A 164 -8.81 15.28 -16.98
CA ASP A 164 -9.77 16.30 -16.60
C ASP A 164 -10.64 15.85 -15.41
N GLU A 165 -11.63 16.66 -15.03
CA GLU A 165 -12.53 16.41 -13.90
C GLU A 165 -13.41 15.16 -14.06
N GLY A 166 -13.69 14.74 -15.32
CA GLY A 166 -14.55 13.62 -15.65
C GLY A 166 -13.83 12.33 -16.02
N HIS A 167 -12.50 12.33 -16.08
CA HIS A 167 -11.72 11.19 -16.55
C HIS A 167 -10.56 10.87 -15.60
N PHE A 168 -10.21 9.58 -15.55
CA PHE A 168 -9.00 9.07 -14.91
C PHE A 168 -8.02 8.50 -15.93
N ASN A 169 -6.81 8.24 -15.48
CA ASN A 169 -5.83 7.49 -16.25
C ASN A 169 -5.08 6.49 -15.37
N GLY A 170 -5.73 5.36 -15.13
CA GLY A 170 -5.21 4.30 -14.27
C GLY A 170 -5.44 4.54 -12.79
N PRO A 171 -6.69 4.74 -12.32
CA PRO A 171 -6.98 4.90 -10.91
C PRO A 171 -6.64 3.63 -10.14
N THR A 172 -6.14 3.78 -8.92
CA THR A 172 -5.55 2.70 -8.14
C THR A 172 -6.22 2.45 -6.82
N GLY A 173 -6.90 3.44 -6.24
CA GLY A 173 -7.49 3.28 -4.92
C GLY A 173 -8.42 4.41 -4.49
N VAL A 174 -9.09 4.17 -3.37
CA VAL A 174 -10.02 5.12 -2.74
C VAL A 174 -9.76 5.19 -1.25
N ALA A 175 -9.73 6.40 -0.69
CA ALA A 175 -9.74 6.64 0.75
C ALA A 175 -11.02 7.41 1.12
N PHE A 176 -11.70 6.97 2.19
CA PHE A 176 -12.94 7.57 2.66
C PHE A 176 -12.66 8.54 3.80
N LEU A 177 -13.21 9.74 3.72
CA LEU A 177 -13.08 10.77 4.75
C LEU A 177 -14.27 10.74 5.72
N PRO A 178 -14.08 11.13 6.99
CA PRO A 178 -15.15 11.06 8.00
C PRO A 178 -16.38 11.94 7.73
N ASP A 179 -16.24 12.92 6.83
CA ASP A 179 -17.31 13.85 6.46
C ASP A 179 -18.10 13.41 5.22
N GLY A 180 -17.88 12.18 4.74
CA GLY A 180 -18.55 11.59 3.58
C GLY A 180 -17.82 11.81 2.25
N ARG A 181 -16.88 12.76 2.19
CA ARG A 181 -16.01 12.91 1.01
C ARG A 181 -15.13 11.68 0.83
N PHE A 182 -14.62 11.49 -0.36
CA PHE A 182 -13.62 10.48 -0.64
C PHE A 182 -12.53 10.99 -1.58
N VAL A 183 -11.41 10.30 -1.57
CA VAL A 183 -10.22 10.65 -2.36
C VAL A 183 -9.84 9.49 -3.25
N VAL A 184 -9.73 9.72 -4.54
CA VAL A 184 -9.25 8.75 -5.52
C VAL A 184 -7.78 8.99 -5.80
N SER A 185 -6.98 7.92 -5.74
CA SER A 185 -5.62 7.93 -6.27
C SER A 185 -5.64 7.62 -7.76
N ASP A 186 -5.45 8.65 -8.58
CA ASP A 186 -5.40 8.55 -10.04
C ASP A 186 -3.93 8.43 -10.48
N GLY A 187 -3.42 7.20 -10.40
CA GLY A 187 -2.03 6.97 -10.13
C GLY A 187 -1.13 6.44 -11.21
N TYR A 188 -1.48 5.38 -11.96
CA TYR A 188 -0.47 4.77 -12.86
C TYR A 188 0.02 5.70 -13.95
N TRP A 189 -0.89 6.46 -14.55
CA TRP A 189 -0.56 7.32 -15.68
C TRP A 189 -0.92 8.80 -15.48
N ASN A 190 -1.70 9.11 -14.44
CA ASN A 190 -1.81 10.44 -13.85
C ASN A 190 -0.96 10.50 -12.56
N SER A 191 -0.77 11.64 -11.97
CA SER A 191 0.05 11.83 -10.77
C SER A 191 -0.70 12.71 -9.80
N ARG A 192 -1.94 12.30 -9.49
CA ARG A 192 -2.83 13.15 -8.71
C ARG A 192 -3.68 12.35 -7.72
N LEU A 193 -4.13 13.04 -6.71
CA LEU A 193 -5.23 12.69 -5.83
C LEU A 193 -6.43 13.55 -6.21
N VAL A 194 -7.61 12.96 -6.29
CA VAL A 194 -8.84 13.67 -6.71
C VAL A 194 -9.90 13.52 -5.64
N TRP A 195 -10.46 14.63 -5.17
CA TRP A 195 -11.51 14.67 -4.14
C TRP A 195 -12.89 14.75 -4.76
N PHE A 196 -13.81 13.99 -4.17
CA PHE A 196 -15.22 13.97 -4.53
C PHE A 196 -16.07 14.13 -3.27
N ASP A 197 -17.29 14.63 -3.43
CA ASP A 197 -18.31 14.54 -2.39
C ASP A 197 -18.95 13.13 -2.35
N GLU A 198 -19.85 12.90 -1.40
CA GLU A 198 -20.52 11.60 -1.21
C GLU A 198 -21.36 11.15 -2.43
N ASP A 199 -21.82 12.10 -3.25
CA ASP A 199 -22.60 11.86 -4.46
C ASP A 199 -21.72 11.65 -5.70
N GLY A 200 -20.39 11.78 -5.58
CA GLY A 200 -19.43 11.62 -6.68
C GLY A 200 -19.20 12.89 -7.50
N ASN A 201 -19.59 14.06 -7.00
CA ASN A 201 -19.26 15.32 -7.67
C ASN A 201 -17.81 15.70 -7.40
N TYR A 202 -17.09 16.09 -8.47
CA TYR A 202 -15.72 16.58 -8.39
C TYR A 202 -15.61 17.83 -7.50
N LEU A 203 -14.62 17.85 -6.63
CA LEU A 203 -14.33 18.99 -5.74
C LEU A 203 -13.00 19.65 -6.07
N LYS A 204 -11.95 18.90 -6.19
CA LYS A 204 -10.58 19.38 -6.45
C LYS A 204 -9.64 18.23 -6.76
N GLU A 205 -8.44 18.58 -7.20
CA GLU A 205 -7.31 17.67 -7.32
C GLU A 205 -6.03 18.27 -6.75
N VAL A 206 -5.10 17.41 -6.37
CA VAL A 206 -3.76 17.78 -5.87
C VAL A 206 -2.74 16.79 -6.43
N GLY A 207 -1.56 17.30 -6.72
CA GLY A 207 -0.43 16.56 -7.23
C GLY A 207 -0.11 16.86 -8.68
N GLU A 208 1.14 16.69 -9.00
CA GLU A 208 1.70 16.78 -10.35
C GLU A 208 2.86 15.80 -10.50
N LEU A 209 3.20 15.46 -11.73
CA LEU A 209 4.31 14.56 -11.99
C LEU A 209 5.64 15.13 -11.51
N GLY A 210 6.31 14.44 -10.60
CA GLY A 210 7.61 14.86 -10.12
C GLY A 210 8.13 14.04 -8.94
N ASN A 211 9.21 14.51 -8.34
CA ASN A 211 9.89 13.88 -7.20
C ASN A 211 10.15 14.85 -6.04
N GLY A 212 9.66 16.08 -6.14
CA GLY A 212 9.73 17.07 -5.07
C GLY A 212 8.64 16.88 -4.00
N PRO A 213 8.64 17.76 -2.97
CA PRO A 213 7.58 17.79 -1.98
C PRO A 213 6.21 18.01 -2.61
N GLY A 214 5.24 17.12 -2.32
CA GLY A 214 3.90 17.20 -2.88
C GLY A 214 3.76 16.76 -4.34
N GLN A 215 4.87 16.47 -5.02
CA GLN A 215 4.87 15.88 -6.35
C GLN A 215 4.76 14.37 -6.27
N LEU A 216 4.04 13.78 -7.20
CA LEU A 216 3.74 12.35 -7.26
C LEU A 216 4.29 11.76 -8.57
N ALA A 217 4.76 10.53 -8.51
CA ALA A 217 5.18 9.78 -9.70
C ALA A 217 4.05 8.86 -10.18
N ALA A 218 3.90 7.70 -9.53
CA ALA A 218 2.77 6.83 -9.75
C ALA A 218 2.13 6.50 -8.39
N VAL A 219 0.94 7.00 -8.18
CA VAL A 219 0.19 6.75 -6.94
C VAL A 219 -0.39 5.35 -7.00
N HIS A 220 0.05 4.45 -6.10
CA HIS A 220 -0.40 3.06 -6.11
C HIS A 220 -1.46 2.77 -5.06
N SER A 221 -1.46 3.49 -3.96
CA SER A 221 -2.42 3.31 -2.87
C SER A 221 -2.64 4.60 -2.10
N VAL A 222 -3.77 4.69 -1.43
CA VAL A 222 -4.11 5.78 -0.51
C VAL A 222 -4.93 5.24 0.64
N ALA A 223 -4.65 5.68 1.87
CA ALA A 223 -5.49 5.40 3.03
C ALA A 223 -5.47 6.59 4.01
N LEU A 224 -6.54 6.74 4.78
CA LEU A 224 -6.63 7.73 5.84
C LEU A 224 -6.03 7.14 7.12
N ASP A 225 -5.09 7.83 7.75
CA ASP A 225 -4.52 7.46 9.03
C ASP A 225 -5.44 7.87 10.22
N PRO A 226 -5.17 7.41 11.44
CA PRO A 226 -5.98 7.77 12.61
C PRO A 226 -5.95 9.26 12.96
N ASP A 227 -4.95 10.01 12.52
CA ASP A 227 -4.79 11.45 12.75
C ASP A 227 -5.52 12.27 11.67
N GLY A 228 -6.14 11.61 10.69
CA GLY A 228 -6.89 12.24 9.60
C GLY A 228 -6.03 12.70 8.43
N ASN A 229 -4.81 12.18 8.30
CA ASN A 229 -3.97 12.42 7.13
C ASN A 229 -4.08 11.28 6.11
N LEU A 230 -3.82 11.61 4.86
CA LEU A 230 -3.73 10.64 3.77
C LEU A 230 -2.30 10.13 3.65
N ILE A 231 -2.11 8.83 3.81
CA ILE A 231 -0.84 8.15 3.49
C ILE A 231 -0.95 7.62 2.08
N VAL A 232 -0.01 8.01 1.22
CA VAL A 232 -0.03 7.80 -0.22
C VAL A 232 1.18 6.98 -0.65
N GLY A 233 0.95 5.79 -1.17
CA GLY A 233 2.01 4.97 -1.75
C GLY A 233 2.43 5.52 -3.12
N ASN A 234 3.57 6.18 -3.16
CA ASN A 234 4.11 6.85 -4.34
C ASN A 234 5.27 6.03 -4.93
N VAL A 235 4.98 5.31 -6.00
CA VAL A 235 5.94 4.42 -6.67
C VAL A 235 6.71 5.21 -7.73
N CYS A 236 8.03 5.08 -7.72
CA CYS A 236 8.86 5.71 -8.74
C CYS A 236 8.65 5.09 -10.13
N GLY A 237 8.43 5.92 -11.15
CA GLY A 237 8.02 5.53 -12.48
C GLY A 237 8.91 4.52 -13.21
N THR A 238 10.19 4.38 -12.84
CA THR A 238 11.06 3.36 -13.42
C THR A 238 10.66 1.93 -13.08
N ALA A 239 9.94 1.74 -11.97
CA ALA A 239 9.45 0.42 -11.55
C ALA A 239 8.23 -0.05 -12.36
N LEU A 240 7.50 0.87 -12.98
CA LEU A 240 6.31 0.57 -13.79
C LEU A 240 6.59 0.48 -15.28
N HIS A 241 7.79 0.84 -15.71
CA HIS A 241 8.17 0.96 -17.12
C HIS A 241 7.94 -0.28 -17.98
N PRO A 242 8.17 -1.53 -17.53
CA PRO A 242 7.96 -2.70 -18.40
C PRO A 242 6.48 -2.99 -18.72
N TYR A 243 5.55 -2.34 -18.03
CA TYR A 243 4.11 -2.57 -18.21
C TYR A 243 3.41 -1.42 -18.93
N VAL A 244 4.16 -0.62 -19.64
CA VAL A 244 3.65 0.53 -20.38
C VAL A 244 2.96 0.07 -21.67
N THR A 245 1.87 0.26 -21.79
CA THR A 245 0.61 0.40 -22.42
C THR A 245 0.59 0.92 -23.85
N ALA A 246 -0.57 0.86 -24.48
CA ALA A 246 -0.78 1.24 -25.85
C ALA A 246 -0.34 2.68 -26.15
N PRO A 247 0.11 2.94 -27.38
CA PRO A 247 0.43 4.29 -27.82
C PRO A 247 -0.74 5.24 -27.57
N GLY A 248 -0.47 6.36 -26.90
CA GLY A 248 -1.44 7.40 -26.59
C GLY A 248 -2.00 7.42 -25.17
N GLN A 249 -1.77 6.36 -24.38
CA GLN A 249 -2.26 6.31 -22.99
C GLN A 249 -1.31 6.96 -21.97
N ILE A 250 -0.08 7.21 -22.33
CA ILE A 250 0.93 7.76 -21.43
C ILE A 250 1.54 9.00 -22.03
N ALA A 251 1.62 10.03 -21.22
CA ALA A 251 2.38 11.20 -21.58
C ALA A 251 3.85 10.86 -21.82
N PRO A 252 4.47 11.34 -22.91
CA PRO A 252 5.86 11.02 -23.27
C PRO A 252 6.87 11.28 -22.16
N GLU A 253 6.63 12.26 -21.30
CA GLU A 253 7.45 12.58 -20.13
C GLU A 253 7.50 11.47 -19.09
N ARG A 254 6.44 10.65 -18.96
CA ARG A 254 6.38 9.51 -18.05
C ARG A 254 7.18 8.31 -18.51
N LEU A 255 7.50 8.25 -19.80
CA LEU A 255 8.37 7.24 -20.36
C LEU A 255 9.85 7.51 -20.07
N ARG A 256 10.17 8.69 -19.53
CA ARG A 256 11.54 9.06 -19.19
C ARG A 256 11.85 8.64 -17.76
N PRO A 257 13.01 7.98 -17.53
CA PRO A 257 13.48 7.77 -16.17
C PRO A 257 13.57 9.12 -15.44
N MET A 258 12.92 9.24 -14.30
CA MET A 258 13.09 10.42 -13.44
C MET A 258 14.40 10.26 -12.66
N PRO A 259 15.44 11.11 -12.88
CA PRO A 259 16.68 11.03 -12.15
C PRO A 259 16.41 11.19 -10.64
N ASN A 260 17.03 10.32 -9.82
CA ASN A 260 16.92 10.34 -8.36
C ASN A 260 15.49 10.16 -7.81
N CYS A 261 14.59 9.59 -8.62
CA CYS A 261 13.26 9.27 -8.13
C CYS A 261 13.34 8.15 -7.09
N GLN A 262 12.72 8.37 -5.94
CA GLN A 262 12.63 7.41 -4.84
C GLN A 262 11.17 7.10 -4.56
N SER A 263 10.85 5.80 -4.54
CA SER A 263 9.56 5.33 -4.08
C SER A 263 9.43 5.58 -2.57
N ARG A 264 8.29 6.11 -2.13
CA ARG A 264 8.06 6.50 -0.74
C ARG A 264 6.58 6.52 -0.40
N PHE A 265 6.25 6.58 0.87
CA PHE A 265 4.92 6.95 1.32
C PHE A 265 4.91 8.46 1.59
N ASP A 266 4.16 9.22 0.80
CA ASP A 266 3.92 10.63 1.02
C ASP A 266 2.72 10.85 1.97
N VAL A 267 2.73 11.93 2.73
CA VAL A 267 1.66 12.30 3.65
C VAL A 267 1.05 13.63 3.24
N PHE A 268 -0.28 13.65 3.12
CA PHE A 268 -1.07 14.84 2.88
C PHE A 268 -2.13 14.99 3.97
N THR A 269 -2.55 16.20 4.28
CA THR A 269 -3.75 16.40 5.08
C THR A 269 -4.99 15.91 4.33
N ALA A 270 -6.12 15.69 5.02
CA ALA A 270 -7.41 15.40 4.37
C ALA A 270 -7.81 16.49 3.36
N GLU A 271 -7.27 17.70 3.51
CA GLU A 271 -7.47 18.81 2.58
C GLU A 271 -6.41 18.88 1.47
N GLY A 272 -5.50 17.89 1.36
CA GLY A 272 -4.54 17.78 0.27
C GLY A 272 -3.29 18.65 0.42
N GLU A 273 -3.03 19.23 1.58
CA GLU A 273 -1.77 19.93 1.85
C GLU A 273 -0.67 18.89 2.11
N TYR A 274 0.48 19.04 1.46
CA TYR A 274 1.61 18.14 1.69
C TYR A 274 2.21 18.34 3.08
N VAL A 275 2.33 17.26 3.83
CA VAL A 275 2.88 17.24 5.19
C VAL A 275 4.34 16.81 5.19
N GLY A 276 4.67 15.74 4.45
CA GLY A 276 6.00 15.16 4.44
C GLY A 276 6.04 13.75 3.89
N VAL A 277 7.13 13.05 4.19
CA VAL A 277 7.28 11.62 3.91
C VAL A 277 6.99 10.85 5.18
N TYR A 278 6.25 9.76 5.06
CA TYR A 278 5.99 8.87 6.19
C TYR A 278 7.25 8.07 6.51
N GLU A 279 7.98 8.53 7.51
CA GLU A 279 9.13 7.79 8.04
C GLU A 279 8.66 6.99 9.27
N PRO A 280 9.06 5.74 9.44
CA PRO A 280 10.32 5.15 8.99
C PRO A 280 10.12 3.96 8.03
N VAL A 281 10.07 4.18 6.75
CA VAL A 281 10.17 3.08 5.78
C VAL A 281 11.65 2.90 5.45
N PRO A 282 12.31 1.86 5.98
CA PRO A 282 13.71 1.63 5.70
C PRO A 282 13.88 1.00 4.33
N GLU A 283 14.81 1.56 3.57
CA GLU A 283 15.32 1.06 2.30
C GLU A 283 14.41 1.25 1.08
N PRO A 284 15.01 1.39 -0.12
CA PRO A 284 14.25 1.59 -1.34
C PRO A 284 13.44 0.33 -1.68
N GLY A 285 12.16 0.37 -1.36
CA GLY A 285 11.18 -0.63 -1.74
C GLY A 285 10.00 0.02 -2.45
N LEU A 286 9.13 -0.79 -3.04
CA LEU A 286 7.89 -0.30 -3.67
C LEU A 286 6.80 -0.18 -2.59
N PRO A 287 6.28 1.02 -2.33
CA PRO A 287 5.19 1.26 -1.39
C PRO A 287 3.85 0.93 -2.05
N LEU A 288 3.50 -0.35 -2.10
CA LEU A 288 2.35 -0.81 -2.90
C LEU A 288 1.03 -0.68 -2.17
N SER A 289 0.99 -0.91 -0.86
CA SER A 289 -0.27 -0.89 -0.13
C SER A 289 -0.11 -0.28 1.26
N VAL A 290 -1.14 0.40 1.68
CA VAL A 290 -1.32 0.90 3.04
C VAL A 290 -2.68 0.46 3.57
N ALA A 291 -2.72 0.00 4.80
CA ALA A 291 -3.95 -0.31 5.53
C ALA A 291 -3.86 0.23 6.95
N VAL A 292 -5.01 0.47 7.58
CA VAL A 292 -5.11 1.04 8.92
C VAL A 292 -6.01 0.18 9.78
N TYR A 293 -5.60 -0.08 11.01
CA TYR A 293 -6.43 -0.76 12.00
C TYR A 293 -6.13 -0.22 13.41
N GLY A 294 -7.13 0.39 14.03
CA GLY A 294 -6.99 1.06 15.32
C GLY A 294 -5.95 2.18 15.22
N ASP A 295 -4.96 2.14 16.10
CA ASP A 295 -3.84 3.09 16.18
C ASP A 295 -2.60 2.64 15.36
N ARG A 296 -2.78 1.70 14.43
CA ARG A 296 -1.68 1.11 13.65
C ARG A 296 -1.84 1.37 12.16
N VAL A 297 -0.73 1.70 11.53
CA VAL A 297 -0.57 1.79 10.08
C VAL A 297 0.25 0.60 9.60
N TYR A 298 -0.24 -0.09 8.60
CA TYR A 298 0.37 -1.25 7.97
C TYR A 298 0.85 -0.86 6.59
N LEU A 299 2.16 -0.96 6.36
CA LEU A 299 2.81 -0.55 5.13
C LEU A 299 3.41 -1.77 4.44
N SER A 300 3.04 -2.00 3.19
CA SER A 300 3.69 -3.02 2.37
C SER A 300 4.89 -2.41 1.67
N VAL A 301 6.06 -2.99 1.90
CA VAL A 301 7.31 -2.57 1.28
C VAL A 301 7.91 -3.74 0.52
N THR A 302 7.84 -3.67 -0.80
CA THR A 302 8.46 -4.66 -1.68
C THR A 302 9.91 -4.29 -1.90
N GLY A 303 10.85 -5.07 -1.37
CA GLY A 303 12.28 -4.80 -1.50
C GLY A 303 12.77 -4.90 -2.94
N ALA A 304 13.79 -4.10 -3.30
CA ALA A 304 14.47 -4.16 -4.59
C ALA A 304 15.20 -5.51 -4.81
N ALA A 305 15.53 -6.23 -3.74
CA ALA A 305 16.04 -7.59 -3.81
C ALA A 305 14.87 -8.56 -4.03
N ARG A 306 14.93 -9.32 -5.10
CA ARG A 306 13.94 -10.35 -5.45
C ARG A 306 13.64 -11.24 -4.24
N GLY A 307 12.36 -11.38 -3.89
CA GLY A 307 11.87 -12.32 -2.88
C GLY A 307 11.72 -11.75 -1.46
N ARG A 308 12.05 -10.47 -1.20
CA ARG A 308 11.79 -9.87 0.11
C ARG A 308 10.58 -8.94 0.07
N GLN A 309 9.54 -9.36 0.77
CA GLN A 309 8.33 -8.58 1.00
C GLN A 309 8.19 -8.40 2.50
N ASP A 310 8.15 -7.17 2.95
CA ASP A 310 7.97 -6.87 4.37
C ASP A 310 6.68 -6.08 4.57
N LEU A 311 5.93 -6.46 5.59
CA LEU A 311 4.89 -5.61 6.17
C LEU A 311 5.52 -4.90 7.37
N VAL A 312 5.51 -3.59 7.33
CA VAL A 312 5.97 -2.74 8.43
C VAL A 312 4.76 -2.22 9.17
N ILE A 313 4.68 -2.48 10.46
CA ILE A 313 3.60 -2.01 11.32
C ILE A 313 4.11 -0.86 12.15
N VAL A 314 3.43 0.26 12.07
CA VAL A 314 3.82 1.52 12.71
C VAL A 314 2.73 1.95 13.68
N ASP A 315 3.10 2.44 14.83
CA ASP A 315 2.22 3.17 15.73
C ASP A 315 1.95 4.56 15.17
N ALA A 316 0.69 4.88 14.87
CA ALA A 316 0.34 6.13 14.21
C ALA A 316 0.70 7.35 15.06
N GLY A 317 0.45 7.28 16.39
CA GLY A 317 0.67 8.42 17.28
C GLY A 317 2.13 8.73 17.57
N THR A 318 3.02 7.71 17.55
CA THR A 318 4.46 7.89 17.82
C THR A 318 5.33 7.85 16.58
N GLY A 319 4.83 7.29 15.47
CA GLY A 319 5.62 7.03 14.25
C GLY A 319 6.64 5.90 14.42
N GLU A 320 6.63 5.16 15.53
CA GLU A 320 7.58 4.08 15.77
C GLU A 320 7.17 2.77 15.08
N VAL A 321 8.14 2.06 14.51
CA VAL A 321 7.91 0.70 14.00
C VAL A 321 7.74 -0.24 15.20
N VAL A 322 6.56 -0.84 15.30
CA VAL A 322 6.21 -1.75 16.39
C VAL A 322 6.32 -3.22 16.00
N ASP A 323 6.28 -3.54 14.72
CA ASP A 323 6.45 -4.91 14.23
C ASP A 323 6.87 -4.94 12.75
N ARG A 324 7.44 -6.07 12.32
CA ARG A 324 7.75 -6.39 10.93
C ARG A 324 7.42 -7.84 10.64
N ILE A 325 6.62 -8.05 9.62
CA ILE A 325 6.24 -9.38 9.16
C ILE A 325 6.91 -9.59 7.80
N SER A 326 7.78 -10.61 7.70
CA SER A 326 8.29 -11.02 6.40
C SER A 326 7.29 -11.91 5.72
N SER A 327 6.78 -11.47 4.58
CA SER A 327 5.87 -12.25 3.72
C SER A 327 6.63 -12.93 2.58
N ALA A 328 7.73 -13.59 2.87
CA ALA A 328 8.80 -14.01 1.96
C ALA A 328 8.37 -14.60 0.61
N ASN A 329 7.15 -15.14 0.50
CA ASN A 329 6.64 -15.77 -0.73
C ASN A 329 5.31 -15.17 -1.23
N VAL A 330 4.93 -13.99 -0.73
CA VAL A 330 3.67 -13.34 -1.11
C VAL A 330 3.96 -11.91 -1.54
N TYR A 331 3.67 -11.60 -2.78
CA TYR A 331 3.77 -10.22 -3.29
C TYR A 331 2.56 -9.42 -2.81
N VAL A 332 2.76 -8.52 -1.87
CA VAL A 332 1.68 -7.74 -1.27
C VAL A 332 1.26 -6.61 -2.20
N HIS A 333 0.20 -6.83 -2.97
CA HIS A 333 -0.36 -5.82 -3.87
C HIS A 333 -1.39 -4.94 -3.16
N GLN A 334 -2.39 -5.55 -2.51
CA GLN A 334 -3.32 -4.86 -1.64
C GLN A 334 -3.48 -5.60 -0.33
N MET A 335 -3.67 -4.85 0.75
CA MET A 335 -3.98 -5.35 2.09
C MET A 335 -5.33 -4.83 2.55
N ALA A 336 -6.02 -5.65 3.35
CA ALA A 336 -7.19 -5.26 4.11
C ALA A 336 -7.10 -5.79 5.54
N MET A 337 -7.80 -5.12 6.45
CA MET A 337 -7.93 -5.52 7.85
C MET A 337 -9.38 -5.84 8.14
N ASP A 338 -9.64 -6.97 8.81
CA ASP A 338 -10.98 -7.24 9.31
C ASP A 338 -11.21 -6.62 10.70
N PRO A 339 -12.45 -6.59 11.22
CA PRO A 339 -12.74 -6.06 12.55
C PRO A 339 -12.02 -6.76 13.71
N ASN A 340 -11.42 -7.93 13.50
CA ASN A 340 -10.58 -8.59 14.52
C ASN A 340 -9.11 -8.19 14.43
N GLY A 341 -8.72 -7.44 13.40
CA GLY A 341 -7.35 -7.05 13.11
C GLY A 341 -6.54 -8.16 12.42
N ASP A 342 -7.19 -9.13 11.77
CA ASP A 342 -6.51 -10.06 10.88
C ASP A 342 -6.15 -9.36 9.58
N ILE A 343 -4.98 -9.67 9.03
CA ILE A 343 -4.48 -9.11 7.77
C ILE A 343 -4.86 -10.04 6.63
N TYR A 344 -5.44 -9.47 5.60
CA TYR A 344 -5.73 -10.15 4.34
C TYR A 344 -4.93 -9.50 3.22
N ILE A 345 -4.36 -10.32 2.33
CA ILE A 345 -3.45 -9.85 1.29
C ILE A 345 -3.89 -10.42 -0.06
N ALA A 346 -3.94 -9.55 -1.07
CA ALA A 346 -4.03 -9.92 -2.47
C ALA A 346 -2.62 -9.88 -3.09
N SER A 347 -2.29 -10.90 -3.89
CA SER A 347 -1.00 -11.08 -4.55
C SER A 347 -1.16 -11.17 -6.06
N VAL A 348 -0.43 -10.35 -6.80
CA VAL A 348 -0.51 -10.26 -8.27
C VAL A 348 0.44 -11.22 -9.01
N TYR A 349 1.23 -12.02 -8.29
CA TYR A 349 2.15 -12.97 -8.91
C TYR A 349 1.94 -14.37 -8.35
N PRO A 350 0.80 -15.04 -8.66
CA PRO A 350 0.67 -16.47 -8.41
C PRO A 350 1.57 -17.27 -9.36
N GLU A 351 1.65 -18.56 -9.14
CA GLU A 351 2.58 -19.57 -9.67
C GLU A 351 2.99 -19.45 -11.16
N HIS A 352 2.19 -18.86 -12.05
CA HIS A 352 2.45 -18.85 -13.49
C HIS A 352 3.24 -17.65 -14.02
N GLY A 353 3.30 -16.54 -13.29
CA GLY A 353 4.13 -15.37 -13.65
C GLY A 353 5.40 -15.25 -12.82
N GLY A 354 5.55 -16.12 -11.82
CA GLY A 354 6.59 -16.06 -10.81
C GLY A 354 7.89 -16.78 -11.18
N GLU A 355 7.86 -17.78 -12.06
CA GLU A 355 9.06 -18.58 -12.40
C GLU A 355 10.23 -17.71 -12.86
N GLU A 356 9.99 -16.71 -13.70
CA GLU A 356 11.04 -15.77 -14.11
C GLU A 356 11.47 -14.80 -12.99
N ARG A 357 10.64 -14.62 -11.95
CA ARG A 357 10.87 -13.68 -10.84
C ARG A 357 11.10 -14.34 -9.50
N GLY A 358 10.91 -15.66 -9.39
CA GLY A 358 11.13 -16.44 -8.17
C GLY A 358 10.13 -16.11 -7.06
N ILE A 359 8.91 -15.67 -7.41
CA ILE A 359 7.82 -15.42 -6.47
C ILE A 359 6.71 -16.42 -6.82
N GLU A 360 6.65 -17.50 -6.07
CA GLU A 360 5.57 -18.48 -6.11
C GLU A 360 4.71 -18.30 -4.87
N GLY A 361 3.39 -18.27 -5.02
CA GLY A 361 2.51 -18.14 -3.88
C GLY A 361 1.03 -18.04 -4.25
N PRO A 362 0.13 -18.14 -3.26
CA PRO A 362 -1.29 -18.03 -3.48
C PRO A 362 -1.71 -16.61 -3.85
N SER A 363 -2.80 -16.48 -4.61
CA SER A 363 -3.39 -15.19 -5.00
C SER A 363 -3.92 -14.40 -3.80
N PHE A 364 -4.37 -15.10 -2.76
CA PHE A 364 -4.88 -14.49 -1.54
C PHE A 364 -4.40 -15.25 -0.31
N VAL A 365 -4.05 -14.51 0.74
CA VAL A 365 -3.63 -15.08 2.03
C VAL A 365 -4.22 -14.32 3.21
N ARG A 366 -4.28 -14.99 4.36
CA ARG A 366 -4.68 -14.40 5.63
C ARG A 366 -3.60 -14.60 6.68
N TRP A 367 -3.33 -13.54 7.41
CA TRP A 367 -2.49 -13.56 8.62
C TRP A 367 -3.39 -13.28 9.83
N ALA A 368 -3.61 -14.30 10.63
CA ALA A 368 -4.42 -14.16 11.83
C ALA A 368 -3.64 -13.47 12.94
N ARG A 369 -4.26 -12.47 13.57
CA ARG A 369 -3.71 -11.81 14.74
C ARG A 369 -3.63 -12.77 15.91
N SER A 370 -2.46 -12.88 16.54
CA SER A 370 -2.27 -13.64 17.77
C SER A 370 -3.04 -12.97 18.89
N ARG A 371 -4.05 -13.66 19.43
CA ARG A 371 -4.76 -13.20 20.64
C ARG A 371 -3.91 -13.58 21.84
N ARG A 372 -3.49 -12.61 22.62
CA ARG A 372 -2.87 -12.83 23.92
C ARG A 372 -3.90 -13.29 24.96
#